data_e3dc48b86774278c52c0c420947217fb
#
_entry.id   e3dc48b86774278c52c0c420947217fb
#
_cell.length_a   1.000
_cell.length_b   1.000
_cell.length_c   1.000
_cell.angle_alpha   90.00
_cell.angle_beta   90.00
_cell.angle_gamma   90.00
#
_symmetry.space_group_name_H-M   'P 1'
#
loop_
_entity.id
_entity.type
_entity.pdbx_description
1 polymer ?
#
loop_
_entity_poly.entity_id
_entity_poly.type
_entity_poly.pdbx_seq_one_letter_code
_entity_poly.pdbx_strand_id
1 'polypeptide(L)'
;MNDHEALTVRQLRVVPYLLEAPSIEEGCKRARVGKSTLYGWLKDPHFRDEVDRRRKEIVDLAFERLKANIAKAAETLVKHLDSEKETISIRAAESIIEFAQRAIEVEELEQRIGALEKTTRGQP
;
A
#
# COMPACT_ATOMS: atom_id res chain seq x y z
N MET A 1 -14.37 16.95 27.82
CA MET A 1 -14.11 16.67 26.40
C MET A 1 -13.42 17.91 25.82
N ASN A 2 -12.17 17.76 25.50
CA ASN A 2 -11.42 18.88 24.93
C ASN A 2 -11.79 19.05 23.45
N ASP A 3 -12.43 20.16 23.11
CA ASP A 3 -12.80 20.52 21.73
C ASP A 3 -11.59 20.68 20.78
N HIS A 4 -10.38 20.45 21.29
CA HIS A 4 -9.15 20.57 20.53
C HIS A 4 -8.71 19.27 19.81
N GLU A 5 -9.40 18.15 20.04
CA GLU A 5 -9.03 16.87 19.42
C GLU A 5 -9.77 16.57 18.13
N ALA A 6 -10.87 17.26 17.84
CA ALA A 6 -11.63 17.03 16.63
C ALA A 6 -11.16 17.91 15.47
N LEU A 7 -10.90 17.28 14.33
CA LEU A 7 -10.57 18.01 13.12
C LEU A 7 -11.76 18.83 12.62
N THR A 8 -11.49 20.02 12.10
CA THR A 8 -12.54 20.87 11.52
C THR A 8 -13.06 20.28 10.21
N VAL A 9 -14.31 20.63 9.85
CA VAL A 9 -14.90 20.24 8.57
C VAL A 9 -14.02 20.69 7.39
N ARG A 10 -13.40 21.87 7.51
CA ARG A 10 -12.49 22.40 6.50
C ARG A 10 -11.25 21.53 6.34
N GLN A 11 -10.65 21.10 7.46
CA GLN A 11 -9.51 20.18 7.44
C GLN A 11 -9.88 18.84 6.79
N LEU A 12 -10.99 18.24 7.19
CA LEU A 12 -11.47 16.97 6.64
C LEU A 12 -11.75 17.07 5.14
N ARG A 13 -12.28 18.20 4.68
CA ARG A 13 -12.56 18.43 3.24
C ARG A 13 -11.29 18.48 2.40
N VAL A 14 -10.20 18.94 2.95
CA VAL A 14 -8.93 19.10 2.23
C VAL A 14 -8.21 17.77 2.02
N VAL A 15 -8.39 16.81 2.92
CA VAL A 15 -7.67 15.53 2.89
C VAL A 15 -7.76 14.78 1.55
N PRO A 16 -8.94 14.59 0.91
CA PRO A 16 -9.03 13.92 -0.39
C PRO A 16 -8.18 14.58 -1.47
N TYR A 17 -8.14 15.90 -1.51
CA TYR A 17 -7.33 16.63 -2.51
C TYR A 17 -5.83 16.42 -2.31
N LEU A 18 -5.38 16.30 -1.06
CA LEU A 18 -3.98 15.98 -0.77
C LEU A 18 -3.58 14.59 -1.21
N LEU A 19 -4.49 13.63 -1.07
CA LEU A 19 -4.24 12.23 -1.42
C LEU A 19 -4.25 11.99 -2.94
N GLU A 20 -5.06 12.73 -3.68
CA GLU A 20 -5.19 12.59 -5.13
C GLU A 20 -4.18 13.42 -5.93
N ALA A 21 -3.68 14.49 -5.35
CA ALA A 21 -2.77 15.40 -6.05
C ALA A 21 -1.34 14.83 -6.13
N PRO A 22 -0.61 15.11 -7.24
CA PRO A 22 0.78 14.64 -7.38
C PRO A 22 1.76 15.37 -6.47
N SER A 23 1.36 16.51 -5.90
CA SER A 23 2.17 17.29 -4.97
C SER A 23 1.30 18.03 -3.96
N ILE A 24 1.90 18.45 -2.85
CA ILE A 24 1.23 19.28 -1.83
C ILE A 24 0.74 20.59 -2.45
N GLU A 25 1.54 21.19 -3.32
CA GLU A 25 1.18 22.45 -3.99
C GLU A 25 -0.07 22.33 -4.84
N GLU A 26 -0.14 21.28 -5.63
CA GLU A 26 -1.30 20.98 -6.47
C GLU A 26 -2.53 20.65 -5.62
N GLY A 27 -2.34 19.91 -4.53
CA GLY A 27 -3.40 19.62 -3.56
C GLY A 27 -3.98 20.88 -2.94
N CYS A 28 -3.12 21.84 -2.56
CA CYS A 28 -3.54 23.14 -2.04
C CYS A 28 -4.36 23.93 -3.05
N LYS A 29 -3.94 23.96 -4.31
CA LYS A 29 -4.68 24.65 -5.38
C LYS A 29 -6.06 24.04 -5.59
N ARG A 30 -6.15 22.72 -5.70
CA ARG A 30 -7.42 22.02 -5.90
C ARG A 30 -8.36 22.19 -4.72
N ALA A 31 -7.82 22.18 -3.51
CA ALA A 31 -8.59 22.35 -2.29
C ALA A 31 -8.91 23.83 -1.97
N ARG A 32 -8.32 24.75 -2.69
CA ARG A 32 -8.45 26.20 -2.44
C ARG A 32 -8.03 26.57 -1.02
N VAL A 33 -6.90 26.06 -0.59
CA VAL A 33 -6.30 26.35 0.70
C VAL A 33 -4.88 26.88 0.52
N GLY A 34 -4.47 27.82 1.35
CA GLY A 34 -3.11 28.39 1.31
C GLY A 34 -2.08 27.38 1.81
N LYS A 35 -0.87 27.39 1.20
CA LYS A 35 0.24 26.53 1.62
C LYS A 35 0.59 26.69 3.10
N SER A 36 0.67 27.91 3.60
CA SER A 36 1.00 28.17 5.00
C SER A 36 -0.03 27.60 5.96
N THR A 37 -1.30 27.69 5.61
CA THR A 37 -2.39 27.07 6.38
C THR A 37 -2.24 25.55 6.41
N LEU A 38 -2.00 24.93 5.27
CA LEU A 38 -1.83 23.48 5.19
C LEU A 38 -0.59 23.01 5.96
N TYR A 39 0.54 23.67 5.81
CA TYR A 39 1.75 23.33 6.56
C TYR A 39 1.56 23.50 8.07
N GLY A 40 0.78 24.50 8.48
CA GLY A 40 0.36 24.66 9.88
C GLY A 40 -0.46 23.45 10.37
N TRP A 41 -1.40 22.98 9.57
CA TRP A 41 -2.19 21.78 9.90
C TRP A 41 -1.35 20.51 9.96
N LEU A 42 -0.38 20.36 9.06
CA LEU A 42 0.52 19.20 9.05
C LEU A 42 1.43 19.11 10.28
N LYS A 43 1.60 20.19 11.02
CA LYS A 43 2.28 20.18 12.31
C LYS A 43 1.42 19.60 13.44
N ASP A 44 0.11 19.63 13.27
CA ASP A 44 -0.83 19.03 14.22
C ASP A 44 -0.83 17.50 14.02
N PRO A 45 -0.47 16.73 15.07
CA PRO A 45 -0.49 15.26 15.00
C PRO A 45 -1.84 14.68 14.59
N HIS A 46 -2.94 15.26 15.03
CA HIS A 46 -4.30 14.77 14.70
C HIS A 46 -4.60 14.88 13.21
N PHE A 47 -4.24 15.99 12.57
CA PHE A 47 -4.44 16.16 11.13
C PHE A 47 -3.51 15.23 10.33
N ARG A 48 -2.25 15.16 10.71
CA ARG A 48 -1.28 14.28 10.06
C ARG A 48 -1.68 12.81 10.17
N ASP A 49 -2.13 12.35 11.33
CA ASP A 49 -2.58 11.00 11.55
C ASP A 49 -3.82 10.67 10.70
N GLU A 50 -4.73 11.62 10.53
CA GLU A 50 -5.91 11.43 9.66
C GLU A 50 -5.50 11.30 8.19
N VAL A 51 -4.57 12.11 7.70
CA VAL A 51 -4.03 12.01 6.34
C VAL A 51 -3.36 10.65 6.14
N ASP A 52 -2.52 10.24 7.08
CA ASP A 52 -1.80 8.96 7.01
C ASP A 52 -2.76 7.77 7.08
N ARG A 53 -3.78 7.83 7.92
CA ARG A 53 -4.82 6.80 8.02
C ARG A 53 -5.56 6.61 6.70
N ARG A 54 -5.99 7.70 6.07
CA ARG A 54 -6.69 7.64 4.78
C ARG A 54 -5.79 7.18 3.65
N ARG A 55 -4.52 7.59 3.66
CA ARG A 55 -3.54 7.10 2.69
C ARG A 55 -3.35 5.59 2.80
N LYS A 56 -3.26 5.09 4.01
CA LYS A 56 -3.18 3.66 4.28
C LYS A 56 -4.40 2.91 3.79
N GLU A 57 -5.61 3.42 4.02
CA GLU A 57 -6.86 2.82 3.51
C GLU A 57 -6.85 2.68 1.99
N ILE A 58 -6.39 3.70 1.28
CA ILE A 58 -6.29 3.67 -0.19
C ILE A 58 -5.29 2.60 -0.64
N VAL A 59 -4.14 2.53 0.01
CA VAL A 59 -3.12 1.51 -0.28
C VAL A 59 -3.64 0.12 0.01
N ASP A 60 -4.30 -0.09 1.14
CA ASP A 60 -4.89 -1.38 1.52
C ASP A 60 -5.94 -1.84 0.50
N LEU A 61 -6.81 -0.93 0.05
CA LEU A 61 -7.79 -1.22 -1.01
C LEU A 61 -7.12 -1.59 -2.34
N ALA A 62 -6.05 -0.88 -2.70
CA ALA A 62 -5.27 -1.19 -3.91
C ALA A 62 -4.66 -2.58 -3.82
N PHE A 63 -4.08 -2.94 -2.68
CA PHE A 63 -3.54 -4.28 -2.44
C PHE A 63 -4.62 -5.36 -2.50
N GLU A 64 -5.80 -5.12 -1.92
CA GLU A 64 -6.92 -6.07 -2.01
C GLU A 64 -7.36 -6.30 -3.46
N ARG A 65 -7.39 -5.25 -4.29
CA ARG A 65 -7.67 -5.38 -5.72
C ARG A 65 -6.60 -6.18 -6.46
N LEU A 66 -5.32 -5.95 -6.14
CA LEU A 66 -4.21 -6.72 -6.70
C LEU A 66 -4.31 -8.20 -6.31
N LYS A 67 -4.56 -8.49 -5.04
CA LYS A 67 -4.75 -9.86 -4.55
C LYS A 67 -5.91 -10.56 -5.25
N ALA A 68 -7.03 -9.87 -5.46
CA ALA A 68 -8.19 -10.41 -6.17
C ALA A 68 -7.88 -10.79 -7.63
N ASN A 69 -6.85 -10.18 -8.23
CA ASN A 69 -6.42 -10.45 -9.59
C ASN A 69 -5.24 -11.42 -9.70
N ILE A 70 -4.70 -11.91 -8.59
CA ILE A 70 -3.56 -12.84 -8.60
C ILE A 70 -3.90 -14.14 -9.36
N ALA A 71 -5.06 -14.71 -9.11
CA ALA A 71 -5.50 -15.93 -9.80
C ALA A 71 -5.57 -15.72 -11.31
N LYS A 72 -6.15 -14.60 -11.75
CA LYS A 72 -6.25 -14.25 -13.17
C LYS A 72 -4.87 -14.01 -13.80
N ALA A 73 -3.98 -13.33 -13.09
CA ALA A 73 -2.61 -13.11 -13.54
C ALA A 73 -1.84 -14.42 -13.68
N ALA A 74 -1.99 -15.34 -12.71
CA ALA A 74 -1.39 -16.67 -12.75
C ALA A 74 -1.89 -17.47 -13.97
N GLU A 75 -3.20 -17.47 -14.23
CA GLU A 75 -3.78 -18.11 -15.41
C GLU A 75 -3.22 -17.53 -16.71
N THR A 76 -3.04 -16.21 -16.76
CA THR A 76 -2.46 -15.53 -17.92
C THR A 76 -1.03 -15.99 -18.17
N LEU A 77 -0.20 -16.08 -17.14
CA LEU A 77 1.18 -16.58 -17.26
C LEU A 77 1.21 -18.03 -17.72
N VAL A 78 0.40 -18.89 -17.13
CA VAL A 78 0.32 -20.32 -17.51
C VAL A 78 -0.13 -20.48 -18.97
N LYS A 79 -1.11 -19.70 -19.42
CA LYS A 79 -1.57 -19.70 -20.81
C LYS A 79 -0.45 -19.32 -21.78
N HIS A 80 0.37 -18.34 -21.43
CA HIS A 80 1.46 -17.89 -22.30
C HIS A 80 2.66 -18.84 -22.36
N LEU A 81 2.73 -19.87 -21.50
CA LEU A 81 3.72 -20.95 -21.66
C LEU A 81 3.57 -21.67 -22.99
N ASP A 82 2.34 -21.76 -23.51
CA ASP A 82 2.02 -22.42 -24.78
C ASP A 82 2.03 -21.46 -25.99
N SER A 83 2.55 -20.23 -25.82
CA SER A 83 2.63 -19.27 -26.91
C SER A 83 3.54 -19.77 -28.04
N GLU A 84 3.10 -19.60 -29.28
CA GLU A 84 3.93 -19.89 -30.46
C GLU A 84 5.15 -18.98 -30.57
N LYS A 85 5.09 -17.81 -29.93
CA LYS A 85 6.23 -16.90 -29.85
C LYS A 85 7.16 -17.30 -28.72
N GLU A 86 8.32 -17.83 -29.07
CA GLU A 86 9.33 -18.33 -28.13
C GLU A 86 9.69 -17.32 -27.04
N THR A 87 9.84 -16.03 -27.40
CA THR A 87 10.15 -14.97 -26.43
C THR A 87 9.07 -14.80 -25.37
N ILE A 88 7.82 -14.98 -25.73
CA ILE A 88 6.69 -14.87 -24.80
C ILE A 88 6.63 -16.07 -23.86
N SER A 89 6.78 -17.29 -24.41
CA SER A 89 6.79 -18.51 -23.60
C SER A 89 7.94 -18.55 -22.60
N ILE A 90 9.14 -18.13 -23.03
CA ILE A 90 10.32 -18.04 -22.14
C ILE A 90 10.09 -17.00 -21.02
N ARG A 91 9.59 -15.81 -21.34
CA ARG A 91 9.28 -14.79 -20.33
C ARG A 91 8.24 -15.27 -19.31
N ALA A 92 7.21 -15.94 -19.77
CA ALA A 92 6.21 -16.51 -18.88
C ALA A 92 6.82 -17.54 -17.92
N ALA A 93 7.66 -18.45 -18.45
CA ALA A 93 8.38 -19.45 -17.66
C ALA A 93 9.30 -18.80 -16.61
N GLU A 94 10.11 -17.83 -17.01
CA GLU A 94 11.00 -17.09 -16.13
C GLU A 94 10.24 -16.38 -15.01
N SER A 95 9.13 -15.71 -15.34
CA SER A 95 8.29 -15.01 -14.36
C SER A 95 7.69 -15.96 -13.33
N ILE A 96 7.24 -17.13 -13.76
CA ILE A 96 6.69 -18.16 -12.88
C ILE A 96 7.76 -18.69 -11.93
N ILE A 97 8.95 -18.98 -12.44
CA ILE A 97 10.08 -19.48 -11.65
C ILE A 97 10.52 -18.44 -10.61
N GLU A 98 10.69 -17.18 -11.01
CA GLU A 98 11.06 -16.10 -10.11
C GLU A 98 10.03 -15.90 -9.00
N PHE A 99 8.75 -15.90 -9.35
CA PHE A 99 7.67 -15.76 -8.38
C PHE A 99 7.65 -16.92 -7.39
N ALA A 100 7.81 -18.14 -7.87
CA ALA A 100 7.87 -19.33 -7.02
C ALA A 100 9.06 -19.29 -6.05
N GLN A 101 10.22 -18.87 -6.51
CA GLN A 101 11.41 -18.73 -5.68
C GLN A 101 11.19 -17.72 -4.56
N ARG A 102 10.62 -16.54 -4.88
CA ARG A 102 10.32 -15.52 -3.88
C ARG A 102 9.29 -15.99 -2.85
N ALA A 103 8.27 -16.73 -3.30
CA ALA A 103 7.25 -17.27 -2.42
C ALA A 103 7.84 -18.29 -1.44
N ILE A 104 8.75 -19.14 -1.89
CA ILE A 104 9.47 -20.12 -1.05
C ILE A 104 10.35 -19.39 -0.03
N GLU A 105 11.09 -18.37 -0.45
CA GLU A 105 11.94 -17.58 0.45
C GLU A 105 11.13 -16.89 1.55
N VAL A 106 9.98 -16.30 1.21
CA VAL A 106 9.09 -15.67 2.18
C VAL A 106 8.53 -16.71 3.15
N GLU A 107 8.11 -17.86 2.67
CA GLU A 107 7.61 -18.96 3.50
C GLU A 107 8.67 -19.45 4.50
N GLU A 108 9.91 -19.61 4.05
CA GLU A 108 11.04 -20.00 4.91
C GLU A 108 11.31 -18.94 5.99
N LEU A 109 11.26 -17.66 5.64
CA LEU A 109 11.43 -16.56 6.59
C LEU A 109 10.30 -16.54 7.64
N GLU A 110 9.07 -16.73 7.22
CA GLU A 110 7.91 -16.82 8.12
C GLU A 110 8.06 -17.97 9.11
N GLN A 111 8.52 -19.14 8.65
CA GLN A 111 8.80 -20.29 9.49
C GLN A 111 9.90 -20.02 10.52
N ARG A 112 11.00 -19.35 10.10
CA ARG A 112 12.08 -18.95 11.00
C ARG A 112 11.62 -17.94 12.06
N ILE A 113 10.84 -16.94 11.65
CA ILE A 113 10.28 -15.96 12.58
C ILE A 113 9.35 -16.64 13.58
N GLY A 114 8.47 -17.52 13.12
CA GLY A 114 7.59 -18.30 13.98
C GLY A 114 8.34 -19.16 15.01
N ALA A 115 9.44 -19.80 14.59
CA ALA A 115 10.30 -20.58 15.48
C ALA A 115 10.98 -19.71 16.53
N LEU A 116 11.50 -18.54 16.14
CA LEU A 116 12.11 -17.57 17.05
C LEU A 116 11.10 -17.00 18.06
N GLU A 117 9.91 -16.68 17.62
CA GLU A 117 8.84 -16.20 18.50
C GLU A 117 8.46 -17.24 19.57
N LYS A 118 8.34 -18.51 19.19
CA LYS A 118 8.11 -19.61 20.12
C LYS A 118 9.22 -19.75 21.15
N THR A 119 10.48 -19.63 20.71
CA THR A 119 11.65 -19.69 21.59
C THR A 119 11.63 -18.53 22.58
N THR A 120 11.33 -17.34 22.13
CA THR A 120 11.28 -16.13 22.96
C THR A 120 10.15 -16.19 24.00
N ARG A 121 8.98 -16.72 23.62
CA ARG A 121 7.84 -16.90 24.55
C ARG A 121 8.05 -18.00 25.59
N GLY A 122 8.90 -18.96 25.27
CA GLY A 122 9.23 -20.08 26.15
C GLY A 122 10.34 -19.79 27.17
N GLN A 123 10.96 -18.61 27.15
CA GLN A 123 11.98 -18.22 28.14
C GLN A 123 11.28 -17.59 29.36
N PRO A 124 11.64 -18.03 30.58
CA PRO A 124 11.12 -17.43 31.80
C PRO A 124 11.59 -16.00 32.03
#